data_28234701198bfca5ee07c28bc937af22
#
_entry.id   28234701198bfca5ee07c28bc937af22
#
_cell.length_a   1.000
_cell.length_b   1.000
_cell.length_c   1.000
_cell.angle_alpha   90.00
_cell.angle_beta   90.00
_cell.angle_gamma   90.00
#
_symmetry.space_group_name_H-M   'P 1'
#
loop_
_entity.id
_entity.type
_entity.pdbx_description
1 polymer ?
#
loop_
_entity_poly.entity_id
_entity_poly.type
_entity_poly.pdbx_seq_one_letter_code
_entity_poly.pdbx_strand_id
1 'polypeptide(L)' 'MSDVDPFDELVVRLEAARTRLDSVDTPDDAVAALEELQETAREISTEIDRRRRALSDERGDGQLDLL' A
#
# COMPACT_ATOMS: atom_id res chain seq x y z
N MET A 1 6.06 -1.23 20.91
CA MET A 1 5.77 -1.05 20.57
C MET A 1 5.33 -0.96 19.50
N SER A 2 5.56 -1.23 18.78
CA SER A 2 5.11 -1.06 17.72
C SER A 2 4.38 -2.05 17.28
N ASP A 3 3.28 -2.12 17.56
CA ASP A 3 2.39 -3.03 17.05
C ASP A 3 1.74 -2.54 15.83
N VAL A 4 2.26 -1.53 15.21
CA VAL A 4 1.62 -0.98 14.05
C VAL A 4 1.83 -1.89 12.88
N ASP A 5 0.76 -2.30 12.26
CA ASP A 5 0.78 -3.11 11.08
C ASP A 5 1.35 -2.28 9.93
N PRO A 6 2.30 -2.80 9.16
CA PRO A 6 2.84 -2.04 8.04
C PRO A 6 1.76 -1.58 7.07
N PHE A 7 0.70 -2.35 6.91
CA PHE A 7 -0.37 -1.93 6.03
C PHE A 7 -1.06 -0.70 6.57
N ASP A 8 -1.27 -0.64 7.88
CA ASP A 8 -1.89 0.52 8.49
C ASP A 8 -1.04 1.76 8.31
N GLU A 9 0.27 1.62 8.39
CA GLU A 9 1.15 2.75 8.16
C GLU A 9 1.05 3.24 6.73
N LEU A 10 0.92 2.31 5.80
CA LEU A 10 0.79 2.70 4.41
C LEU A 10 -0.51 3.45 4.16
N VAL A 11 -1.59 3.00 4.82
CA VAL A 11 -2.87 3.68 4.67
C VAL A 11 -2.78 5.10 5.23
N VAL A 12 -2.11 5.26 6.37
CA VAL A 12 -1.95 6.59 6.94
C VAL A 12 -1.16 7.48 5.99
N ARG A 13 -0.11 6.96 5.39
CA ARG A 13 0.68 7.72 4.44
C ARG A 13 -0.14 8.08 3.22
N LEU A 14 -0.99 7.17 2.77
CA LEU A 14 -1.83 7.44 1.62
C LEU A 14 -2.80 8.57 1.93
N GLU A 15 -3.39 8.55 3.11
CA GLU A 15 -4.32 9.59 3.48
C GLU A 15 -3.62 10.92 3.63
N ALA A 16 -2.40 10.92 4.16
CA ALA A 16 -1.65 12.14 4.29
C ALA A 16 -1.31 12.71 2.92
N ALA A 17 -0.93 11.86 1.98
CA ALA A 17 -0.61 12.31 0.64
C ALA A 17 -1.86 12.85 -0.05
N ARG A 18 -2.99 12.23 0.17
CA ARG A 18 -4.23 12.72 -0.41
C ARG A 18 -4.59 14.09 0.13
N THR A 19 -4.46 14.27 1.45
CA THR A 19 -4.74 15.55 2.07
C THR A 19 -3.80 16.62 1.53
N ARG A 20 -2.54 16.26 1.34
CA ARG A 20 -1.58 17.19 0.81
C ARG A 20 -1.96 17.59 -0.61
N LEU A 21 -2.39 16.62 -1.41
CA LEU A 21 -2.81 16.93 -2.77
C LEU A 21 -3.98 17.90 -2.79
N ASP A 22 -4.91 17.73 -1.86
CA ASP A 22 -6.08 18.58 -1.80
C ASP A 22 -5.74 20.03 -1.48
N SER A 23 -4.60 20.27 -0.85
CA SER A 23 -4.27 21.61 -0.44
C SER A 23 -3.11 22.22 -1.21
N VAL A 24 -2.73 21.64 -2.34
CA VAL A 24 -1.64 22.20 -3.10
C VAL A 24 -2.10 23.47 -3.81
N ASP A 25 -1.15 24.38 -3.97
CA ASP A 25 -1.45 25.64 -4.61
C ASP A 25 -0.80 25.77 -5.96
N THR A 26 0.23 25.02 -6.24
CA THR A 26 0.96 25.18 -7.49
C THR A 26 1.02 23.86 -8.22
N PRO A 27 1.21 23.90 -9.54
CA PRO A 27 1.33 22.65 -10.29
C PRO A 27 2.52 21.81 -9.85
N ASP A 28 3.62 22.46 -9.48
CA ASP A 28 4.78 21.70 -9.03
C ASP A 28 4.47 20.94 -7.75
N ASP A 29 3.77 21.57 -6.84
CA ASP A 29 3.38 20.87 -5.61
C ASP A 29 2.39 19.77 -5.91
N ALA A 30 1.52 19.97 -6.88
CA ALA A 30 0.58 18.93 -7.23
C ALA A 30 1.29 17.71 -7.79
N VAL A 31 2.31 17.93 -8.62
CA VAL A 31 3.06 16.83 -9.18
C VAL A 31 3.77 16.07 -8.06
N ALA A 32 4.38 16.79 -7.13
CA ALA A 32 5.09 16.14 -6.04
C ALA A 32 4.13 15.32 -5.18
N ALA A 33 2.95 15.85 -4.92
CA ALA A 33 1.98 15.12 -4.12
C ALA A 33 1.48 13.90 -4.86
N LEU A 34 1.29 13.99 -6.17
CA LEU A 34 0.87 12.84 -6.95
C LEU A 34 1.93 11.77 -6.98
N GLU A 35 3.18 12.17 -7.08
CA GLU A 35 4.26 11.20 -7.08
C GLU A 35 4.32 10.46 -5.76
N GLU A 36 4.12 11.17 -4.68
CA GLU A 36 4.11 10.54 -3.38
C GLU A 36 2.94 9.58 -3.26
N LEU A 37 1.80 9.97 -3.79
CA LEU A 37 0.63 9.13 -3.77
C LEU A 37 0.87 7.86 -4.57
N GLN A 38 1.48 7.98 -5.74
CA GLN A 38 1.76 6.84 -6.58
C GLN A 38 2.75 5.89 -5.91
N GLU A 39 3.74 6.44 -5.26
CA GLU A 39 4.72 5.62 -4.59
C GLU A 39 4.08 4.85 -3.44
N THR A 40 3.26 5.52 -2.66
CA THR A 40 2.58 4.86 -1.56
C THR A 40 1.63 3.79 -2.08
N ALA A 41 0.93 4.06 -3.16
CA ALA A 41 0.03 3.08 -3.73
C ALA A 41 0.78 1.85 -4.20
N ARG A 42 1.98 2.04 -4.72
CA ARG A 42 2.79 0.93 -5.15
C ARG A 42 3.23 0.07 -3.96
N GLU A 43 3.57 0.73 -2.86
CA GLU A 43 3.95 -0.01 -1.67
C GLU A 43 2.76 -0.77 -1.10
N ILE A 44 1.58 -0.18 -1.16
CA ILE A 44 0.39 -0.87 -0.71
C ILE A 44 0.15 -2.12 -1.56
N SER A 45 0.31 -1.98 -2.86
CA SER A 45 0.13 -3.11 -3.75
C SER A 45 1.12 -4.23 -3.43
N THR A 46 2.35 -3.86 -3.15
CA THR A 46 3.36 -4.83 -2.79
C THR A 46 3.00 -5.54 -1.49
N GLU A 47 2.50 -4.78 -0.52
CA GLU A 47 2.14 -5.37 0.75
C GLU A 47 0.95 -6.31 0.59
N ILE A 48 -0.01 -5.96 -0.23
CA ILE A 48 -1.15 -6.81 -0.49
C ILE A 48 -0.69 -8.11 -1.15
N ASP A 49 0.20 -8.01 -2.12
CA ASP A 49 0.73 -9.19 -2.78
C ASP A 49 1.43 -10.09 -1.79
N ARG A 50 2.18 -9.51 -0.88
CA ARG A 50 2.90 -10.30 0.10
C ARG A 50 1.95 -11.05 1.01
N ARG A 51 0.87 -10.40 1.41
CA ARG A 51 -0.11 -11.05 2.26
C ARG A 51 -0.85 -12.14 1.51
N ARG A 52 -1.13 -11.90 0.26
CA ARG A 52 -1.80 -12.91 -0.53
C ARG A 52 -0.94 -14.14 -0.70
N ARG A 53 0.36 -13.95 -0.90
CA ARG A 53 1.26 -15.07 -1.00
C ARG A 53 1.35 -15.85 0.29
N ALA A 54 1.37 -15.14 1.41
CA ALA A 54 1.43 -15.80 2.70
C ALA A 54 0.20 -16.66 2.91
N LEU A 55 -0.96 -16.15 2.52
CA LEU A 55 -2.17 -16.93 2.66
C LEU A 55 -2.16 -18.13 1.72
N SER A 56 -1.67 -17.93 0.51
CA SER A 56 -1.60 -19.02 -0.43
C SER A 56 -0.68 -20.11 0.06
N ASP A 57 0.44 -19.73 0.64
CA ASP A 57 1.36 -20.71 1.16
C ASP A 57 0.75 -21.52 2.25
N GLU A 58 -0.07 -20.90 3.06
CA GLU A 58 -0.64 -21.63 4.17
C GLU A 58 -1.59 -22.69 3.74
N ARG A 59 -2.35 -22.46 2.71
CA ARG A 59 -3.28 -23.47 2.30
C ARG A 59 -2.99 -23.94 0.92
N GLY A 60 -1.88 -23.51 0.36
CA GLY A 60 -1.57 -23.82 -1.00
C GLY A 60 -1.37 -25.28 -1.23
N ASP A 61 -0.80 -25.96 -0.28
CA ASP A 61 -0.54 -27.35 -0.44
C ASP A 61 -1.77 -28.13 -0.78
N GLY A 62 -2.79 -27.88 -0.08
CA GLY A 62 -4.02 -28.59 -0.33
C GLY A 62 -4.59 -28.28 -1.67
N GLN A 63 -4.40 -27.07 -2.10
CA GLN A 63 -4.97 -26.73 -3.34
C GLN A 63 -4.29 -27.34 -4.48
N LEU A 64 -3.00 -27.44 -4.41
CA LEU A 64 -2.28 -28.02 -5.51
C LEU A 64 -2.67 -29.45 -5.72
N ASP A 65 -3.06 -30.09 -4.69
CA ASP A 65 -3.42 -31.49 -4.82
C ASP A 65 -4.67 -31.71 -5.58
N LEU A 66 -5.45 -30.74 -5.72
CA LEU A 66 -6.69 -30.91 -6.41
C LEU A 66 -6.50 -31.17 -7.88
N LEU A 67 -5.38 -30.85 -8.36
CA LEU A 67 -5.14 -31.11 -9.75
C LEU A 67 -4.61 -32.47 -9.97
#